data_f30c0dee96ff149775d103d3852c0617
#
_entry.id   f30c0dee96ff149775d103d3852c0617
#
_cell.length_a   1.000
_cell.length_b   1.000
_cell.length_c   1.000
_cell.angle_alpha   90.00
_cell.angle_beta   90.00
_cell.angle_gamma   90.00
#
_symmetry.space_group_name_H-M   'P 1'
#
loop_
_entity.id
_entity.type
_entity.pdbx_description
1 polymer ?
#
loop_
_entity_poly.entity_id
_entity_poly.type
_entity_poly.pdbx_seq_one_letter_code
_entity_poly.pdbx_strand_id
1 'polypeptide(L)'
;MRYPSIITNQFVAKASVFIVVRNALLTAPIPILTSLLHYCGENVIENCICANLSVSRLSCDNFTLNRIYQFVAGWTLLGSDLFLIFLSYTFILRAVLRFKAEGAAVKALSTCGSHFILILFFSTILLVVVLTNVARKKVPMDILILLNVLHHLIPPALNPIVYGVRTKEIKQGIQKLLQRGR
;
A
#
# COMPACT_ATOMS: atom_id res chain seq x y z
N MET A 1 -19.94 -24.34 5.21
CA MET A 1 -18.90 -23.33 5.54
C MET A 1 -19.41 -22.41 6.64
N ARG A 2 -18.70 -22.32 7.80
CA ARG A 2 -19.10 -21.43 8.92
C ARG A 2 -18.65 -19.97 8.73
N TYR A 3 -18.45 -19.54 7.49
CA TYR A 3 -18.03 -18.16 7.18
C TYR A 3 -18.99 -17.11 7.75
N PRO A 4 -20.32 -17.23 7.60
CA PRO A 4 -21.26 -16.25 8.13
C PRO A 4 -21.32 -16.18 9.66
N SER A 5 -20.86 -17.21 10.36
CA SER A 5 -20.89 -17.25 11.83
C SER A 5 -19.66 -16.58 12.48
N ILE A 6 -18.59 -16.39 11.72
CA ILE A 6 -17.34 -15.76 12.22
C ILE A 6 -17.26 -14.31 11.74
N ILE A 7 -17.55 -14.05 10.46
CA ILE A 7 -17.54 -12.70 9.88
C ILE A 7 -18.95 -12.12 9.94
N THR A 8 -19.31 -11.64 11.11
CA THR A 8 -20.56 -10.92 11.33
C THR A 8 -20.43 -9.46 10.91
N ASN A 9 -21.56 -8.81 10.59
CA ASN A 9 -21.58 -7.36 10.31
C ASN A 9 -20.96 -6.55 11.46
N GLN A 10 -21.16 -6.99 12.70
CA GLN A 10 -20.58 -6.35 13.87
C GLN A 10 -19.05 -6.49 13.91
N PHE A 11 -18.51 -7.65 13.53
CA PHE A 11 -17.06 -7.84 13.42
C PHE A 11 -16.46 -6.93 12.35
N VAL A 12 -17.09 -6.88 11.17
CA VAL A 12 -16.66 -6.01 10.07
C VAL A 12 -16.67 -4.54 10.50
N ALA A 13 -17.75 -4.08 11.14
CA ALA A 13 -17.86 -2.71 11.63
C ALA A 13 -16.74 -2.37 12.64
N LYS A 14 -16.52 -3.24 13.64
CA LYS A 14 -15.43 -3.04 14.63
C LYS A 14 -14.05 -3.02 13.98
N ALA A 15 -13.77 -3.92 13.05
CA ALA A 15 -12.50 -3.96 12.32
C ALA A 15 -12.31 -2.70 11.46
N SER A 16 -13.36 -2.23 10.79
CA SER A 16 -13.30 -0.98 9.99
C SER A 16 -13.02 0.22 10.87
N VAL A 17 -13.73 0.37 11.99
CA VAL A 17 -13.48 1.46 12.95
C VAL A 17 -12.05 1.40 13.49
N PHE A 18 -11.57 0.22 13.87
CA PHE A 18 -10.20 0.04 14.34
C PHE A 18 -9.17 0.50 13.30
N ILE A 19 -9.33 0.09 12.04
CA ILE A 19 -8.42 0.46 10.94
C ILE A 19 -8.43 1.99 10.74
N VAL A 20 -9.61 2.60 10.68
CA VAL A 20 -9.75 4.05 10.48
C VAL A 20 -9.12 4.83 11.63
N VAL A 21 -9.43 4.47 12.87
CA VAL A 21 -8.89 5.15 14.06
C VAL A 21 -7.37 4.98 14.14
N ARG A 22 -6.86 3.77 13.95
CA ARG A 22 -5.41 3.49 13.95
C ARG A 22 -4.68 4.34 12.89
N ASN A 23 -5.19 4.34 11.65
CA ASN A 23 -4.58 5.11 10.58
C ASN A 23 -4.64 6.61 10.86
N ALA A 24 -5.79 7.12 11.30
CA ALA A 24 -5.92 8.53 11.65
C ALA A 24 -4.95 8.97 12.76
N LEU A 25 -4.82 8.19 13.83
CA LEU A 25 -3.91 8.49 14.93
C LEU A 25 -2.43 8.51 14.51
N LEU A 26 -2.02 7.63 13.59
CA LEU A 26 -0.64 7.56 13.12
C LEU A 26 -0.33 8.57 12.01
N THR A 27 -1.30 8.93 11.18
CA THR A 27 -1.05 9.83 10.05
C THR A 27 -1.38 11.31 10.34
N ALA A 28 -2.36 11.60 11.20
CA ALA A 28 -2.74 12.99 11.51
C ALA A 28 -1.60 13.85 12.10
N PRO A 29 -0.70 13.34 12.95
CA PRO A 29 0.42 14.15 13.42
C PRO A 29 1.40 14.59 12.31
N ILE A 30 1.45 13.88 11.17
CA ILE A 30 2.36 14.21 10.07
C ILE A 30 2.12 15.63 9.51
N PRO A 31 0.93 15.97 9.00
CA PRO A 31 0.65 17.32 8.54
C PRO A 31 0.65 18.35 9.67
N ILE A 32 0.24 17.97 10.89
CA ILE A 32 0.25 18.88 12.05
C ILE A 32 1.69 19.31 12.36
N LEU A 33 2.62 18.38 12.48
CA LEU A 33 4.03 18.69 12.72
C LEU A 33 4.63 19.53 11.60
N THR A 34 4.21 19.34 10.36
CA THR A 34 4.68 20.13 9.22
C THR A 34 4.10 21.54 9.22
N SER A 35 2.85 21.72 9.62
CA SER A 35 2.23 23.05 9.72
C SER A 35 2.81 23.92 10.84
N LEU A 36 3.47 23.34 11.81
CA LEU A 36 4.14 24.05 12.91
C LEU A 36 5.55 24.55 12.55
N LEU A 37 6.06 24.20 11.37
CA LEU A 37 7.38 24.65 10.91
C LEU A 37 7.32 26.06 10.33
N HIS A 38 8.40 26.84 10.50
CA HIS A 38 8.54 28.15 9.86
C HIS A 38 9.18 28.00 8.49
N TYR A 39 8.66 28.70 7.50
CA TYR A 39 9.09 28.67 6.10
C TYR A 39 9.70 30.02 5.71
N CYS A 40 10.97 30.05 5.29
CA CYS A 40 11.77 31.27 5.11
C CYS A 40 12.06 31.61 3.64
N GLY A 41 11.10 31.46 2.76
CA GLY A 41 11.16 32.05 1.43
C GLY A 41 11.45 31.11 0.26
N GLU A 42 12.03 29.93 0.46
CA GLU A 42 12.06 28.93 -0.62
C GLU A 42 10.67 28.31 -0.78
N ASN A 43 10.13 28.38 -1.99
CA ASN A 43 8.79 27.90 -2.31
C ASN A 43 8.76 26.90 -3.47
N VAL A 44 9.94 26.39 -3.88
CA VAL A 44 10.07 25.42 -4.97
C VAL A 44 10.33 24.03 -4.42
N ILE A 45 9.42 23.10 -4.69
CA ILE A 45 9.60 21.69 -4.36
C ILE A 45 10.24 20.99 -5.56
N GLU A 46 11.48 20.54 -5.39
CA GLU A 46 12.22 19.77 -6.40
C GLU A 46 11.68 18.31 -6.48
N ASN A 47 10.37 18.16 -6.67
CA ASN A 47 9.73 16.85 -6.83
C ASN A 47 8.39 17.05 -7.56
N CYS A 48 7.99 16.06 -8.36
CA CYS A 48 6.68 16.07 -9.03
C CYS A 48 5.51 15.77 -8.07
N ILE A 49 5.79 15.30 -6.85
CA ILE A 49 4.79 14.97 -5.83
C ILE A 49 5.05 15.84 -4.60
N CYS A 50 4.04 16.58 -4.17
CA CYS A 50 4.05 17.36 -2.93
C CYS A 50 3.92 16.43 -1.70
N ALA A 51 4.94 15.60 -1.49
CA ALA A 51 5.00 14.75 -0.31
C ALA A 51 5.31 15.60 0.94
N ASN A 52 4.75 15.22 2.09
CA ASN A 52 4.93 15.95 3.34
C ASN A 52 6.39 16.23 3.70
N LEU A 53 7.27 15.24 3.49
CA LEU A 53 8.72 15.41 3.73
C LEU A 53 9.36 16.41 2.75
N SER A 54 8.86 16.52 1.52
CA SER A 54 9.34 17.51 0.55
C SER A 54 8.97 18.93 0.98
N VAL A 55 7.77 19.09 1.53
CA VAL A 55 7.33 20.38 2.12
C VAL A 55 8.16 20.72 3.35
N SER A 56 8.33 19.78 4.29
CA SER A 56 9.14 20.03 5.50
C SER A 56 10.58 20.44 5.22
N ARG A 57 11.12 20.08 4.07
CA ARG A 57 12.50 20.49 3.66
C ARG A 57 12.63 21.97 3.28
N LEU A 58 11.53 22.63 2.97
CA LEU A 58 11.51 24.08 2.69
C LEU A 58 11.55 24.93 3.98
N SER A 59 11.44 24.25 5.13
CA SER A 59 11.51 24.92 6.43
C SER A 59 12.93 25.33 6.78
N CYS A 60 13.06 26.48 7.42
CA CYS A 60 14.29 26.92 8.08
C CYS A 60 14.48 26.30 9.47
N ASP A 61 13.46 25.66 10.02
CA ASP A 61 13.54 24.96 11.28
C ASP A 61 14.19 23.57 11.13
N ASN A 62 14.57 23.01 12.25
CA ASN A 62 15.04 21.63 12.30
C ASN A 62 13.86 20.65 12.18
N PHE A 63 13.61 20.10 11.00
CA PHE A 63 12.54 19.14 10.72
C PHE A 63 12.93 17.68 11.02
N THR A 64 13.96 17.43 11.80
CA THR A 64 14.41 16.07 12.15
C THR A 64 13.31 15.26 12.83
N LEU A 65 12.54 15.89 13.74
CA LEU A 65 11.40 15.26 14.40
C LEU A 65 10.35 14.78 13.39
N ASN A 66 9.98 15.64 12.43
CA ASN A 66 9.01 15.32 11.37
C ASN A 66 9.47 14.11 10.55
N ARG A 67 10.74 14.09 10.18
CA ARG A 67 11.35 12.99 9.42
C ARG A 67 11.34 11.68 10.20
N ILE A 68 11.74 11.71 11.47
CA ILE A 68 11.77 10.51 12.33
C ILE A 68 10.35 10.01 12.56
N TYR A 69 9.42 10.90 12.91
CA TYR A 69 8.03 10.53 13.14
C TYR A 69 7.40 9.88 11.90
N GLN A 70 7.54 10.52 10.74
CA GLN A 70 7.00 9.98 9.47
C GLN A 70 7.61 8.62 9.13
N PHE A 71 8.91 8.43 9.37
CA PHE A 71 9.58 7.16 9.17
C PHE A 71 9.02 6.07 10.10
N VAL A 72 8.95 6.36 11.40
CA VAL A 72 8.44 5.41 12.41
C VAL A 72 6.97 5.07 12.14
N ALA A 73 6.12 6.08 11.90
CA ALA A 73 4.70 5.87 11.62
C ALA A 73 4.49 5.03 10.34
N GLY A 74 5.23 5.33 9.28
CA GLY A 74 5.16 4.58 8.02
C GLY A 74 5.56 3.12 8.19
N TRP A 75 6.67 2.83 8.88
CA TRP A 75 7.11 1.47 9.15
C TRP A 75 6.18 0.72 10.10
N THR A 76 5.60 1.41 11.09
CA THR A 76 4.61 0.81 12.00
C THR A 76 3.34 0.41 11.25
N LEU A 77 2.84 1.27 10.36
CA LEU A 77 1.68 0.96 9.52
C LEU A 77 1.99 -0.21 8.59
N LEU A 78 3.07 -0.13 7.81
CA LEU A 78 3.46 -1.18 6.87
C LEU A 78 3.68 -2.53 7.58
N GLY A 79 4.45 -2.54 8.66
CA GLY A 79 4.77 -3.77 9.40
C GLY A 79 3.53 -4.41 10.01
N SER A 80 2.65 -3.61 10.62
CA SER A 80 1.40 -4.14 11.20
C SER A 80 0.44 -4.64 10.12
N ASP A 81 0.36 -3.99 8.97
CA ASP A 81 -0.49 -4.44 7.86
C ASP A 81 0.03 -5.75 7.26
N LEU A 82 1.33 -5.87 7.02
CA LEU A 82 1.95 -7.11 6.55
C LEU A 82 1.75 -8.26 7.55
N PHE A 83 1.87 -7.99 8.84
CA PHE A 83 1.62 -8.97 9.89
C PHE A 83 0.16 -9.46 9.87
N LEU A 84 -0.81 -8.55 9.79
CA LEU A 84 -2.23 -8.89 9.73
C LEU A 84 -2.59 -9.69 8.46
N ILE A 85 -2.00 -9.34 7.32
CA ILE A 85 -2.17 -10.06 6.06
C ILE A 85 -1.59 -11.48 6.18
N PHE A 86 -0.39 -11.62 6.72
CA PHE A 86 0.24 -12.93 6.94
C PHE A 86 -0.61 -13.80 7.86
N LEU A 87 -1.11 -13.23 8.96
CA LEU A 87 -1.97 -13.93 9.90
C LEU A 87 -3.28 -14.38 9.23
N SER A 88 -3.91 -13.49 8.46
CA SER A 88 -5.12 -13.80 7.71
C SER A 88 -4.91 -14.95 6.72
N TYR A 89 -3.83 -14.91 5.94
CA TYR A 89 -3.52 -15.98 4.99
C TYR A 89 -3.24 -17.30 5.68
N THR A 90 -2.57 -17.28 6.82
CA THR A 90 -2.33 -18.48 7.62
C THR A 90 -3.66 -19.13 8.05
N PHE A 91 -4.63 -18.33 8.52
CA PHE A 91 -5.95 -18.84 8.88
C PHE A 91 -6.73 -19.36 7.69
N ILE A 92 -6.72 -18.66 6.56
CA ILE A 92 -7.39 -19.09 5.32
C ILE A 92 -6.82 -20.43 4.86
N LEU A 93 -5.48 -20.55 4.75
CA LEU A 93 -4.83 -21.77 4.30
C LEU A 93 -5.10 -22.94 5.26
N ARG A 94 -5.00 -22.72 6.57
CA ARG A 94 -5.35 -23.75 7.56
C ARG A 94 -6.79 -24.23 7.43
N ALA A 95 -7.73 -23.30 7.25
CA ALA A 95 -9.13 -23.64 7.08
C ALA A 95 -9.36 -24.48 5.80
N VAL A 96 -8.78 -24.06 4.68
CA VAL A 96 -8.94 -24.75 3.38
C VAL A 96 -8.31 -26.14 3.39
N LEU A 97 -7.10 -26.28 3.95
CA LEU A 97 -6.41 -27.58 4.08
C LEU A 97 -7.19 -28.55 4.98
N ARG A 98 -7.86 -28.03 6.01
CA ARG A 98 -8.66 -28.86 6.94
C ARG A 98 -9.92 -29.43 6.31
N PHE A 99 -10.52 -28.71 5.35
CA PHE A 99 -11.78 -29.14 4.74
C PHE A 99 -11.64 -30.17 3.60
N LYS A 100 -10.40 -30.53 3.18
CA LYS A 100 -10.11 -31.52 2.12
C LYS A 100 -10.97 -31.38 0.86
N ALA A 101 -11.49 -30.20 0.56
CA ALA A 101 -12.31 -29.96 -0.63
C ALA A 101 -11.40 -29.93 -1.86
N GLU A 102 -11.62 -30.87 -2.79
CA GLU A 102 -10.86 -30.93 -4.04
C GLU A 102 -10.87 -29.60 -4.79
N GLY A 103 -9.70 -29.11 -5.16
CA GLY A 103 -9.53 -27.85 -5.89
C GLY A 103 -9.68 -26.57 -5.06
N ALA A 104 -10.27 -26.60 -3.86
CA ALA A 104 -10.43 -25.39 -3.04
C ALA A 104 -9.10 -24.85 -2.53
N ALA A 105 -8.18 -25.75 -2.18
CA ALA A 105 -6.82 -25.40 -1.76
C ALA A 105 -6.05 -24.69 -2.89
N VAL A 106 -6.10 -25.22 -4.10
CA VAL A 106 -5.44 -24.64 -5.28
C VAL A 106 -6.01 -23.26 -5.60
N LYS A 107 -7.34 -23.10 -5.53
CA LYS A 107 -8.01 -21.81 -5.76
C LYS A 107 -7.64 -20.78 -4.71
N ALA A 108 -7.65 -21.15 -3.42
CA ALA A 108 -7.24 -20.28 -2.33
C ALA A 108 -5.77 -19.89 -2.44
N LEU A 109 -4.87 -20.84 -2.67
CA LEU A 109 -3.43 -20.61 -2.84
C LEU A 109 -3.15 -19.70 -4.04
N SER A 110 -3.85 -19.91 -5.15
CA SER A 110 -3.77 -19.06 -6.33
C SER A 110 -4.20 -17.62 -6.05
N THR A 111 -5.27 -17.41 -5.27
CA THR A 111 -5.74 -16.08 -4.89
C THR A 111 -4.78 -15.40 -3.92
N CYS A 112 -4.40 -16.08 -2.83
CA CYS A 112 -3.45 -15.57 -1.85
C CYS A 112 -2.08 -15.28 -2.47
N GLY A 113 -1.60 -16.17 -3.36
CA GLY A 113 -0.33 -16.01 -4.05
C GLY A 113 -0.26 -14.75 -4.91
N SER A 114 -1.35 -14.38 -5.55
CA SER A 114 -1.39 -13.13 -6.34
C SER A 114 -1.34 -11.89 -5.50
N HIS A 115 -2.08 -11.87 -4.40
CA HIS A 115 -1.97 -10.81 -3.43
C HIS A 115 -0.55 -10.70 -2.86
N PHE A 116 0.05 -11.84 -2.54
CA PHE A 116 1.41 -11.88 -2.03
C PHE A 116 2.43 -11.32 -3.03
N ILE A 117 2.32 -11.68 -4.30
CA ILE A 117 3.18 -11.14 -5.37
C ILE A 117 3.03 -9.63 -5.50
N LEU A 118 1.79 -9.11 -5.47
CA LEU A 118 1.54 -7.66 -5.49
C LEU A 118 2.15 -6.96 -4.27
N ILE A 119 1.96 -7.51 -3.09
CA ILE A 119 2.52 -6.95 -1.85
C ILE A 119 4.04 -6.93 -1.90
N LEU A 120 4.69 -8.03 -2.33
CA LEU A 120 6.14 -8.08 -2.51
C LEU A 120 6.62 -7.03 -3.49
N PHE A 121 5.95 -6.92 -4.64
CA PHE A 121 6.31 -5.94 -5.66
C PHE A 121 6.23 -4.51 -5.12
N PHE A 122 5.13 -4.15 -4.44
CA PHE A 122 4.97 -2.82 -3.84
C PHE A 122 5.96 -2.55 -2.71
N SER A 123 6.18 -3.54 -1.85
CA SER A 123 7.16 -3.42 -0.76
C SER A 123 8.57 -3.25 -1.30
N THR A 124 8.91 -3.90 -2.41
CA THR A 124 10.22 -3.77 -3.06
C THR A 124 10.39 -2.36 -3.65
N ILE A 125 9.38 -1.84 -4.36
CA ILE A 125 9.44 -0.47 -4.91
C ILE A 125 9.56 0.55 -3.76
N LEU A 126 8.77 0.40 -2.70
CA LEU A 126 8.85 1.27 -1.53
C LEU A 126 10.25 1.22 -0.89
N LEU A 127 10.82 0.03 -0.74
CA LEU A 127 12.17 -0.14 -0.20
C LEU A 127 13.20 0.57 -1.08
N VAL A 128 13.12 0.43 -2.40
CA VAL A 128 14.00 1.11 -3.36
C VAL A 128 13.85 2.63 -3.22
N VAL A 129 12.63 3.16 -3.14
CA VAL A 129 12.37 4.60 -2.93
C VAL A 129 12.97 5.08 -1.60
N VAL A 130 12.82 4.32 -0.52
CA VAL A 130 13.40 4.67 0.79
C VAL A 130 14.92 4.68 0.73
N LEU A 131 15.53 3.62 0.17
CA LEU A 131 17.00 3.50 0.06
C LEU A 131 17.61 4.61 -0.80
N THR A 132 16.98 4.93 -1.94
CA THR A 132 17.44 6.02 -2.82
C THR A 132 17.30 7.39 -2.15
N ASN A 133 16.24 7.62 -1.36
CA ASN A 133 16.11 8.85 -0.58
C ASN A 133 17.15 8.96 0.55
N VAL A 134 17.54 7.85 1.18
CA VAL A 134 18.65 7.83 2.14
C VAL A 134 19.98 8.11 1.44
N ALA A 135 20.20 7.52 0.26
CA ALA A 135 21.40 7.69 -0.56
C ALA A 135 21.35 8.93 -1.49
N ARG A 136 20.45 9.88 -1.26
CA ARG A 136 20.11 11.00 -2.15
C ARG A 136 21.33 11.76 -2.69
N LYS A 137 22.38 11.92 -1.89
CA LYS A 137 23.62 12.61 -2.31
C LYS A 137 24.37 11.89 -3.44
N LYS A 138 24.07 10.61 -3.68
CA LYS A 138 24.73 9.74 -4.69
C LYS A 138 23.83 9.41 -5.87
N VAL A 139 22.54 9.77 -5.81
CA VAL A 139 21.53 9.41 -6.83
C VAL A 139 21.09 10.68 -7.57
N PRO A 140 21.12 10.69 -8.91
CA PRO A 140 20.61 11.81 -9.70
C PRO A 140 19.14 12.11 -9.38
N MET A 141 18.78 13.40 -9.38
CA MET A 141 17.44 13.87 -9.01
C MET A 141 16.35 13.27 -9.91
N ASP A 142 16.63 13.18 -11.21
CA ASP A 142 15.68 12.61 -12.19
C ASP A 142 15.29 11.16 -11.87
N ILE A 143 16.25 10.36 -11.38
CA ILE A 143 15.99 8.98 -10.96
C ILE A 143 15.10 8.96 -9.71
N LEU A 144 15.33 9.84 -8.76
CA LEU A 144 14.48 9.96 -7.57
C LEU A 144 13.05 10.34 -7.93
N ILE A 145 12.89 11.31 -8.83
CA ILE A 145 11.58 11.74 -9.34
C ILE A 145 10.90 10.60 -10.07
N LEU A 146 11.58 9.92 -10.98
CA LEU A 146 11.05 8.78 -11.72
C LEU A 146 10.57 7.65 -10.80
N LEU A 147 11.38 7.28 -9.81
CA LEU A 147 11.02 6.23 -8.83
C LEU A 147 9.79 6.62 -8.00
N ASN A 148 9.69 7.89 -7.60
CA ASN A 148 8.51 8.39 -6.89
C ASN A 148 7.26 8.34 -7.77
N VAL A 149 7.35 8.73 -9.03
CA VAL A 149 6.23 8.64 -9.99
C VAL A 149 5.79 7.18 -10.17
N LEU A 150 6.73 6.28 -10.42
CA LEU A 150 6.46 4.87 -10.62
C LEU A 150 5.83 4.23 -9.38
N HIS A 151 6.31 4.60 -8.18
CA HIS A 151 5.74 4.11 -6.92
C HIS A 151 4.24 4.45 -6.76
N HIS A 152 3.83 5.62 -7.23
CA HIS A 152 2.42 6.05 -7.14
C HIS A 152 1.57 5.59 -8.33
N LEU A 153 2.17 5.43 -9.51
CA LEU A 153 1.45 5.09 -10.74
C LEU A 153 1.24 3.58 -10.91
N ILE A 154 2.25 2.78 -10.59
CA ILE A 154 2.22 1.33 -10.85
C ILE A 154 1.15 0.60 -10.01
N PRO A 155 0.97 0.87 -8.70
CA PRO A 155 -0.04 0.18 -7.90
C PRO A 155 -1.47 0.30 -8.47
N PRO A 156 -2.00 1.50 -8.72
CA PRO A 156 -3.34 1.63 -9.25
C PRO A 156 -3.49 1.08 -10.68
N ALA A 157 -2.42 1.08 -11.48
CA ALA A 157 -2.45 0.51 -12.83
C ALA A 157 -2.44 -1.02 -12.84
N LEU A 158 -1.65 -1.65 -11.98
CA LEU A 158 -1.53 -3.11 -11.95
C LEU A 158 -2.71 -3.80 -11.24
N ASN A 159 -3.30 -3.19 -10.22
CA ASN A 159 -4.42 -3.79 -9.50
C ASN A 159 -5.58 -4.21 -10.40
N PRO A 160 -6.16 -3.35 -11.26
CA PRO A 160 -7.24 -3.74 -12.17
C PRO A 160 -6.81 -4.85 -13.16
N ILE A 161 -5.57 -4.82 -13.62
CA ILE A 161 -5.04 -5.83 -14.56
C ILE A 161 -4.98 -7.20 -13.87
N VAL A 162 -4.38 -7.29 -12.70
CA VAL A 162 -4.22 -8.55 -11.98
C VAL A 162 -5.57 -9.15 -11.57
N TYR A 163 -6.49 -8.31 -11.06
CA TYR A 163 -7.82 -8.79 -10.69
C TYR A 163 -8.74 -9.02 -11.90
N GLY A 164 -8.66 -8.18 -12.92
CA GLY A 164 -9.46 -8.28 -14.14
C GLY A 164 -9.14 -9.53 -14.95
N VAL A 165 -7.86 -9.85 -15.13
CA VAL A 165 -7.45 -11.06 -15.87
C VAL A 165 -7.82 -12.35 -15.12
N ARG A 166 -7.96 -12.30 -13.80
CA ARG A 166 -8.30 -13.47 -12.97
C ARG A 166 -9.79 -13.71 -12.80
N THR A 167 -10.61 -12.70 -12.86
CA THR A 167 -12.06 -12.82 -12.72
C THR A 167 -12.65 -13.31 -14.03
N LYS A 168 -13.21 -14.52 -14.03
CA LYS A 168 -13.77 -15.15 -15.25
C LYS A 168 -14.82 -14.27 -15.94
N GLU A 169 -15.67 -13.63 -15.16
CA GLU A 169 -16.74 -12.74 -15.63
C GLU A 169 -16.18 -11.51 -16.33
N ILE A 170 -15.11 -10.91 -15.79
CA ILE A 170 -14.44 -9.75 -16.41
C ILE A 170 -13.74 -10.18 -17.70
N LYS A 171 -13.02 -11.30 -17.67
CA LYS A 171 -12.38 -11.85 -18.87
C LYS A 171 -13.37 -12.12 -20.01
N GLN A 172 -14.52 -12.74 -19.67
CA GLN A 172 -15.58 -12.98 -20.63
C GLN A 172 -16.22 -11.69 -21.15
N GLY A 173 -16.41 -10.69 -20.27
CA GLY A 173 -16.89 -9.37 -20.65
C GLY A 173 -15.96 -8.67 -21.65
N ILE A 174 -14.66 -8.66 -21.38
CA ILE A 174 -13.64 -8.10 -22.27
C ILE A 174 -13.63 -8.84 -23.62
N GLN A 175 -13.67 -10.17 -23.62
CA GLN A 175 -13.72 -10.96 -24.85
C GLN A 175 -14.96 -10.63 -25.69
N LYS A 176 -16.14 -10.49 -25.09
CA LYS A 176 -17.36 -10.08 -25.79
C LYS A 176 -17.27 -8.68 -26.40
N LEU A 177 -16.64 -7.73 -25.68
CA LEU A 177 -16.43 -6.38 -26.20
C LEU A 177 -15.48 -6.36 -27.39
N LEU A 178 -14.38 -7.09 -27.34
CA LEU A 178 -13.41 -7.22 -28.42
C LEU A 178 -14.02 -7.93 -29.67
N GLN A 179 -14.95 -8.85 -29.49
CA GLN A 179 -15.66 -9.53 -30.59
C GLN A 179 -16.73 -8.65 -31.22
N ARG A 180 -17.34 -7.70 -30.48
CA ARG A 180 -18.33 -6.75 -31.00
C ARG A 180 -17.70 -5.59 -31.78
N GLY A 181 -16.41 -5.32 -31.57
CA GLY A 181 -15.68 -4.26 -32.26
C GLY A 181 -14.98 -4.70 -33.58
N ARG A 182 -15.18 -5.98 -33.97
CA ARG A 182 -14.82 -6.53 -35.26
C ARG A 182 -16.05 -6.76 -36.11
#